data_cd17d4035bd2b96e3370a7d0394d5bd5
#
_entry.id   cd17d4035bd2b96e3370a7d0394d5bd5
#
_cell.length_a   1.000
_cell.length_b   1.000
_cell.length_c   1.000
_cell.angle_alpha   90.00
_cell.angle_beta   90.00
_cell.angle_gamma   90.00
#
_symmetry.space_group_name_H-M   'P 1'
#
loop_
_entity.id
_entity.type
_entity.pdbx_description
1 polymer ?
#
loop_
_entity_poly.entity_id
_entity_poly.type
_entity_poly.pdbx_seq_one_letter_code
_entity_poly.pdbx_strand_id
1 'polypeptide(L)'
;WRIGGIEREIPIIASAMDGVIDVKMAVQLAKLGAMGVLNLEGLQTRYEDPNPVLDKIASVSKTEFVTLMQDLYAKPIQPELITQRIKEIKSQGGIAAVSVTPAGASRFGDAIAAAGADLVFIQATVVSTAHLSPDSITPLDLAQFCQEMPMPVALGNCVTYDVALSLMKAGAAAVMVGIGPGAACTSRGVLGVGVPQATAVADCAAARDDYAQESGNYIPIVADGGLVTGGDICKCIACGADGVMIGSPFARAAEAPGRGYHWGMATPSPLLPRGTRIDVGTTGTLEQILRGPAQLDDGTHNLLGALRTSMGTLGAKNLHEMQQVDVVIAPSLLTEGKVYQKAQQLGMGK
;
A
#
# COMPACT_ATOMS: atom_id res chain seq x y z
N TRP A 1 -8.39 -14.45 -3.07
CA TRP A 1 -6.93 -14.41 -2.98
C TRP A 1 -6.47 -14.58 -1.53
N ARG A 2 -5.20 -14.90 -1.33
CA ARG A 2 -4.67 -15.20 0.00
C ARG A 2 -3.35 -14.47 0.22
N ILE A 3 -3.14 -13.94 1.44
CA ILE A 3 -1.90 -13.33 1.90
C ILE A 3 -1.62 -13.75 3.35
N GLY A 4 -0.45 -14.31 3.63
CA GLY A 4 -0.08 -14.75 4.97
C GLY A 4 -1.09 -15.71 5.62
N GLY A 5 -1.76 -16.56 4.82
CA GLY A 5 -2.83 -17.44 5.28
C GLY A 5 -4.20 -16.78 5.42
N ILE A 6 -4.32 -15.47 5.30
CA ILE A 6 -5.59 -14.72 5.37
C ILE A 6 -6.26 -14.73 4.00
N GLU A 7 -7.47 -15.27 3.93
CA GLU A 7 -8.27 -15.25 2.69
C GLU A 7 -9.10 -13.97 2.60
N ARG A 8 -9.09 -13.34 1.41
CA ARG A 8 -9.90 -12.16 1.11
C ARG A 8 -10.62 -12.34 -0.23
N GLU A 9 -11.81 -11.75 -0.33
CA GLU A 9 -12.59 -11.75 -1.57
C GLU A 9 -11.94 -10.84 -2.62
N ILE A 10 -11.41 -9.68 -2.20
CA ILE A 10 -10.92 -8.62 -3.07
C ILE A 10 -9.41 -8.49 -2.94
N PRO A 11 -8.63 -8.57 -4.05
CA PRO A 11 -7.17 -8.50 -4.01
C PRO A 11 -6.68 -7.04 -3.93
N ILE A 12 -7.30 -6.23 -3.08
CA ILE A 12 -7.01 -4.82 -2.92
C ILE A 12 -6.76 -4.51 -1.45
N ILE A 13 -5.62 -3.86 -1.18
CA ILE A 13 -5.19 -3.41 0.14
C ILE A 13 -5.16 -1.89 0.15
N ALA A 14 -5.66 -1.26 1.21
CA ALA A 14 -5.46 0.16 1.43
C ALA A 14 -4.11 0.42 2.10
N SER A 15 -3.33 1.35 1.51
CA SER A 15 -1.97 1.66 1.92
C SER A 15 -1.89 2.19 3.35
N ALA A 16 -0.80 1.84 4.04
CA ALA A 16 -0.49 2.24 5.40
C ALA A 16 -0.16 3.74 5.52
N MET A 17 -1.13 4.60 5.29
CA MET A 17 -0.99 6.06 5.29
C MET A 17 -2.02 6.68 6.22
N ASP A 18 -1.60 7.64 7.06
CA ASP A 18 -2.50 8.29 8.03
C ASP A 18 -3.67 9.07 7.40
N GLY A 19 -3.53 9.49 6.14
CA GLY A 19 -4.62 10.10 5.38
C GLY A 19 -5.58 9.08 4.75
N VAL A 20 -5.26 7.79 4.79
CA VAL A 20 -6.02 6.72 4.12
C VAL A 20 -6.67 5.78 5.13
N ILE A 21 -5.94 5.35 6.16
CA ILE A 21 -6.37 4.32 7.10
C ILE A 21 -6.32 4.82 8.54
N ASP A 22 -7.43 4.62 9.22
CA ASP A 22 -7.59 4.55 10.67
C ASP A 22 -8.26 3.22 11.05
N VAL A 23 -8.55 3.05 12.33
CA VAL A 23 -9.24 1.85 12.85
C VAL A 23 -10.60 1.63 12.17
N LYS A 24 -11.39 2.69 11.98
CA LYS A 24 -12.72 2.60 11.37
C LYS A 24 -12.64 2.16 9.92
N MET A 25 -11.76 2.77 9.16
CA MET A 25 -11.54 2.47 7.75
C MET A 25 -11.04 1.03 7.55
N ALA A 26 -10.12 0.55 8.41
CA ALA A 26 -9.62 -0.84 8.39
C ALA A 26 -10.76 -1.85 8.63
N VAL A 27 -11.64 -1.58 9.59
CA VAL A 27 -12.81 -2.43 9.88
C VAL A 27 -13.80 -2.42 8.71
N GLN A 28 -14.08 -1.27 8.11
CA GLN A 28 -15.00 -1.17 6.98
C GLN A 28 -14.47 -1.90 5.74
N LEU A 29 -13.17 -1.76 5.43
CA LEU A 29 -12.53 -2.51 4.33
C LEU A 29 -12.64 -4.01 4.54
N ALA A 30 -12.41 -4.49 5.76
CA ALA A 30 -12.54 -5.91 6.08
C ALA A 30 -13.97 -6.42 5.85
N LYS A 31 -14.99 -5.66 6.23
CA LYS A 31 -16.42 -5.97 5.97
C LYS A 31 -16.77 -5.99 4.48
N LEU A 32 -16.14 -5.13 3.70
CA LEU A 32 -16.29 -5.08 2.25
C LEU A 32 -15.46 -6.14 1.49
N GLY A 33 -14.71 -7.00 2.18
CA GLY A 33 -13.94 -8.08 1.56
C GLY A 33 -12.52 -7.68 1.13
N ALA A 34 -12.11 -6.44 1.37
CA ALA A 34 -10.76 -5.92 1.14
C ALA A 34 -9.91 -5.96 2.44
N MET A 35 -8.78 -5.27 2.47
CA MET A 35 -7.91 -5.15 3.65
C MET A 35 -7.40 -3.72 3.78
N GLY A 36 -7.27 -3.21 5.01
CA GLY A 36 -6.58 -1.96 5.30
C GLY A 36 -5.37 -2.22 6.19
N VAL A 37 -4.26 -1.54 5.92
CA VAL A 37 -3.03 -1.66 6.72
C VAL A 37 -2.84 -0.39 7.54
N LEU A 38 -2.84 -0.53 8.87
CA LEU A 38 -2.64 0.59 9.79
C LEU A 38 -1.14 0.87 9.97
N ASN A 39 -0.71 2.11 9.75
CA ASN A 39 0.66 2.51 10.05
C ASN A 39 0.86 2.73 11.55
N LEU A 40 1.71 1.92 12.18
CA LEU A 40 2.01 2.01 13.61
C LEU A 40 3.09 3.06 13.96
N GLU A 41 3.64 3.74 12.98
CA GLU A 41 4.57 4.86 13.19
C GLU A 41 3.94 6.20 12.81
N GLY A 42 2.63 6.19 12.58
CA GLY A 42 1.82 7.34 12.19
C GLY A 42 1.19 8.09 13.38
N LEU A 43 0.18 8.89 13.06
CA LEU A 43 -0.58 9.70 14.03
C LEU A 43 -1.43 8.83 14.96
N GLN A 44 -1.90 7.68 14.49
CA GLN A 44 -2.77 6.76 15.24
C GLN A 44 -2.11 6.21 16.53
N THR A 45 -0.79 6.20 16.58
CA THR A 45 0.00 5.71 17.72
C THR A 45 0.76 6.81 18.46
N ARG A 46 0.62 8.06 18.02
CA ARG A 46 1.20 9.25 18.67
C ARG A 46 0.17 10.04 19.45
N TYR A 47 -1.09 9.93 19.06
CA TYR A 47 -2.22 10.66 19.64
C TYR A 47 -3.32 9.70 20.04
N GLU A 48 -3.84 9.88 21.27
CA GLU A 48 -4.99 9.13 21.75
C GLU A 48 -6.22 9.40 20.86
N ASP A 49 -6.50 10.67 20.59
CA ASP A 49 -7.44 11.10 19.54
C ASP A 49 -6.68 11.81 18.40
N PRO A 50 -6.50 11.17 17.22
CA PRO A 50 -5.83 11.77 16.08
C PRO A 50 -6.73 12.74 15.28
N ASN A 51 -8.05 12.77 15.49
CA ASN A 51 -8.98 13.55 14.68
C ASN A 51 -8.68 15.06 14.66
N PRO A 52 -8.44 15.74 15.80
CA PRO A 52 -8.11 17.16 15.80
C PRO A 52 -6.79 17.46 15.03
N VAL A 53 -5.86 16.50 15.06
CA VAL A 53 -4.59 16.61 14.34
C VAL A 53 -4.80 16.48 12.83
N LEU A 54 -5.62 15.53 12.41
CA LEU A 54 -5.99 15.32 11.01
C LEU A 54 -6.75 16.54 10.44
N ASP A 55 -7.68 17.13 11.21
CA ASP A 55 -8.38 18.35 10.82
C ASP A 55 -7.42 19.53 10.63
N LYS A 56 -6.43 19.67 11.52
CA LYS A 56 -5.37 20.68 11.38
C LYS A 56 -4.54 20.48 10.12
N ILE A 57 -4.17 19.22 9.82
CA ILE A 57 -3.42 18.89 8.60
C ILE A 57 -4.23 19.21 7.34
N ALA A 58 -5.53 18.93 7.35
CA ALA A 58 -6.41 19.21 6.22
C ALA A 58 -6.57 20.71 5.95
N SER A 59 -6.61 21.54 7.00
CA SER A 59 -6.85 22.99 6.92
C SER A 59 -5.59 23.84 6.75
N VAL A 60 -4.39 23.32 7.04
CA VAL A 60 -3.15 24.12 7.00
C VAL A 60 -2.79 24.57 5.58
N SER A 61 -2.18 25.75 5.45
CA SER A 61 -1.68 26.26 4.18
C SER A 61 -0.55 25.39 3.60
N LYS A 62 -0.31 25.50 2.29
CA LYS A 62 0.81 24.77 1.63
C LYS A 62 2.17 25.17 2.18
N THR A 63 2.35 26.43 2.57
CA THR A 63 3.62 26.97 3.08
C THR A 63 3.94 26.50 4.49
N GLU A 64 2.94 26.26 5.31
CA GLU A 64 3.09 25.84 6.71
C GLU A 64 3.06 24.31 6.88
N PHE A 65 2.66 23.58 5.84
CA PHE A 65 2.46 22.13 5.90
C PHE A 65 3.69 21.36 6.39
N VAL A 66 4.89 21.66 5.83
CA VAL A 66 6.12 20.93 6.18
C VAL A 66 6.45 21.08 7.66
N THR A 67 6.43 22.33 8.17
CA THR A 67 6.73 22.60 9.58
C THR A 67 5.71 21.95 10.51
N LEU A 68 4.41 22.04 10.16
CA LEU A 68 3.37 21.37 10.93
C LEU A 68 3.58 19.87 10.99
N MET A 69 3.90 19.22 9.86
CA MET A 69 4.13 17.78 9.82
C MET A 69 5.35 17.38 10.65
N GLN A 70 6.43 18.16 10.61
CA GLN A 70 7.60 17.91 11.44
C GLN A 70 7.26 17.95 12.94
N ASP A 71 6.52 18.96 13.37
CA ASP A 71 6.07 19.10 14.77
C ASP A 71 5.18 17.95 15.21
N LEU A 72 4.19 17.57 14.38
CA LEU A 72 3.23 16.54 14.71
C LEU A 72 3.87 15.13 14.82
N TYR A 73 4.80 14.84 13.92
CA TYR A 73 5.49 13.55 13.90
C TYR A 73 6.75 13.49 14.81
N ALA A 74 7.17 14.62 15.39
CA ALA A 74 8.18 14.65 16.45
C ALA A 74 7.67 14.06 17.76
N LYS A 75 6.34 14.05 17.99
CA LYS A 75 5.75 13.41 19.17
C LYS A 75 6.08 11.90 19.18
N PRO A 76 6.51 11.35 20.31
CA PRO A 76 6.91 9.95 20.39
C PRO A 76 5.73 8.99 20.12
N ILE A 77 6.04 7.84 19.53
CA ILE A 77 5.11 6.72 19.41
C ILE A 77 4.90 6.14 20.82
N GLN A 78 3.64 5.85 21.14
CA GLN A 78 3.22 5.27 22.43
C GLN A 78 2.90 3.78 22.23
N PRO A 79 3.68 2.86 22.85
CA PRO A 79 3.47 1.42 22.68
C PRO A 79 2.06 0.97 23.13
N GLU A 80 1.48 1.66 24.10
CA GLU A 80 0.12 1.40 24.60
C GLU A 80 -0.91 1.63 23.49
N LEU A 81 -0.73 2.67 22.67
CA LEU A 81 -1.61 2.95 21.53
C LEU A 81 -1.44 1.91 20.41
N ILE A 82 -0.25 1.35 20.21
CA ILE A 82 -0.06 0.22 19.28
C ILE A 82 -0.98 -0.93 19.69
N THR A 83 -0.88 -1.35 20.95
CA THR A 83 -1.71 -2.43 21.50
C THR A 83 -3.20 -2.09 21.41
N GLN A 84 -3.57 -0.87 21.76
CA GLN A 84 -4.94 -0.40 21.72
C GLN A 84 -5.52 -0.46 20.31
N ARG A 85 -4.85 0.10 19.29
CA ARG A 85 -5.34 0.14 17.90
C ARG A 85 -5.51 -1.26 17.30
N ILE A 86 -4.57 -2.18 17.56
CA ILE A 86 -4.67 -3.57 17.14
C ILE A 86 -5.92 -4.22 17.76
N LYS A 87 -6.13 -4.08 19.05
CA LYS A 87 -7.30 -4.62 19.75
C LYS A 87 -8.61 -3.98 19.30
N GLU A 88 -8.63 -2.66 19.05
CA GLU A 88 -9.79 -1.95 18.52
C GLU A 88 -10.23 -2.49 17.16
N ILE A 89 -9.29 -2.74 16.24
CA ILE A 89 -9.60 -3.35 14.94
C ILE A 89 -10.19 -4.75 15.12
N LYS A 90 -9.55 -5.59 15.90
CA LYS A 90 -9.98 -6.99 16.13
C LYS A 90 -11.33 -7.09 16.83
N SER A 91 -11.57 -6.28 17.85
CA SER A 91 -12.83 -6.29 18.61
C SER A 91 -14.06 -5.92 17.78
N GLN A 92 -13.85 -5.21 16.65
CA GLN A 92 -14.90 -4.81 15.71
C GLN A 92 -15.01 -5.77 14.50
N GLY A 93 -14.31 -6.91 14.54
CA GLY A 93 -14.29 -7.92 13.47
C GLY A 93 -13.45 -7.51 12.25
N GLY A 94 -12.54 -6.54 12.40
CA GLY A 94 -11.57 -6.17 11.40
C GLY A 94 -10.36 -7.12 11.37
N ILE A 95 -9.51 -6.98 10.34
CA ILE A 95 -8.21 -7.64 10.24
C ILE A 95 -7.16 -6.65 10.74
N ALA A 96 -6.45 -7.02 11.81
CA ALA A 96 -5.36 -6.21 12.33
C ALA A 96 -4.09 -6.39 11.50
N ALA A 97 -4.13 -5.91 10.25
CA ALA A 97 -2.97 -5.77 9.39
C ALA A 97 -2.30 -4.43 9.69
N VAL A 98 -1.01 -4.47 10.03
CA VAL A 98 -0.27 -3.29 10.50
C VAL A 98 1.06 -3.14 9.77
N SER A 99 1.58 -1.92 9.71
CA SER A 99 2.86 -1.62 9.05
C SER A 99 3.82 -0.89 9.98
N VAL A 100 5.09 -1.28 9.90
CA VAL A 100 6.23 -0.61 10.55
C VAL A 100 7.43 -0.57 9.60
N THR A 101 8.36 0.36 9.84
CA THR A 101 9.68 0.33 9.20
C THR A 101 10.55 -0.78 9.81
N PRO A 102 11.68 -1.18 9.19
CA PRO A 102 12.63 -2.11 9.83
C PRO A 102 13.08 -1.66 11.23
N ALA A 103 13.33 -0.36 11.43
CA ALA A 103 13.67 0.19 12.74
C ALA A 103 12.49 0.11 13.72
N GLY A 104 11.26 0.36 13.23
CA GLY A 104 10.03 0.17 14.02
C GLY A 104 9.81 -1.28 14.42
N ALA A 105 10.10 -2.24 13.51
CA ALA A 105 10.00 -3.67 13.78
C ALA A 105 10.94 -4.11 14.91
N SER A 106 12.20 -3.68 14.86
CA SER A 106 13.17 -3.93 15.95
C SER A 106 12.73 -3.37 17.30
N ARG A 107 11.99 -2.25 17.28
CA ARG A 107 11.58 -1.56 18.51
C ARG A 107 10.25 -2.04 19.08
N PHE A 108 9.29 -2.37 18.21
CA PHE A 108 7.91 -2.60 18.58
C PHE A 108 7.41 -4.02 18.26
N GLY A 109 8.26 -4.89 17.71
CA GLY A 109 7.89 -6.25 17.30
C GLY A 109 7.21 -7.04 18.42
N ASP A 110 7.78 -7.03 19.63
CA ASP A 110 7.21 -7.71 20.79
C ASP A 110 5.83 -7.17 21.17
N ALA A 111 5.65 -5.85 21.15
CA ALA A 111 4.35 -5.23 21.46
C ALA A 111 3.30 -5.57 20.41
N ILE A 112 3.66 -5.62 19.12
CA ILE A 112 2.81 -6.01 18.01
C ILE A 112 2.40 -7.48 18.16
N ALA A 113 3.35 -8.35 18.47
CA ALA A 113 3.11 -9.77 18.69
C ALA A 113 2.17 -9.99 19.89
N ALA A 114 2.47 -9.36 21.04
CA ALA A 114 1.66 -9.45 22.26
C ALA A 114 0.23 -8.88 22.07
N ALA A 115 0.05 -7.87 21.20
CA ALA A 115 -1.25 -7.32 20.86
C ALA A 115 -2.06 -8.24 19.95
N GLY A 116 -1.42 -9.24 19.29
CA GLY A 116 -2.05 -10.23 18.43
C GLY A 116 -2.44 -9.68 17.07
N ALA A 117 -1.56 -8.93 16.40
CA ALA A 117 -1.75 -8.54 15.02
C ALA A 117 -1.94 -9.79 14.13
N ASP A 118 -2.73 -9.67 13.07
CA ASP A 118 -3.01 -10.79 12.15
C ASP A 118 -1.98 -10.86 11.01
N LEU A 119 -1.37 -9.73 10.64
CA LEU A 119 -0.37 -9.61 9.59
C LEU A 119 0.47 -8.36 9.81
N VAL A 120 1.78 -8.48 9.67
CA VAL A 120 2.72 -7.34 9.80
C VAL A 120 3.38 -7.06 8.45
N PHE A 121 3.37 -5.80 8.03
CA PHE A 121 4.09 -5.31 6.87
C PHE A 121 5.35 -4.58 7.34
N ILE A 122 6.52 -5.06 6.98
CA ILE A 122 7.76 -4.32 7.15
C ILE A 122 8.01 -3.56 5.85
N GLN A 123 7.76 -2.26 5.88
CA GLN A 123 7.83 -1.40 4.71
C GLN A 123 8.77 -0.22 4.91
N ALA A 124 9.64 0.01 3.93
CA ALA A 124 10.44 1.21 3.77
C ALA A 124 10.52 1.57 2.29
N THR A 125 11.17 2.70 1.97
CA THR A 125 11.40 3.10 0.57
C THR A 125 12.06 1.97 -0.23
N VAL A 126 13.06 1.32 0.38
CA VAL A 126 13.69 0.08 -0.12
C VAL A 126 13.92 -0.82 1.07
N VAL A 127 13.52 -2.08 0.96
CA VAL A 127 13.88 -3.15 1.90
C VAL A 127 14.69 -4.18 1.16
N SER A 128 15.86 -4.50 1.65
CA SER A 128 16.72 -5.56 1.13
C SER A 128 17.54 -6.19 2.26
N THR A 129 17.98 -7.42 2.04
CA THR A 129 18.88 -8.13 2.96
C THR A 129 20.31 -7.56 2.96
N ALA A 130 20.63 -6.66 2.01
CA ALA A 130 21.94 -6.03 1.85
C ALA A 130 21.96 -4.54 2.26
N HIS A 131 21.00 -4.11 3.08
CA HIS A 131 20.94 -2.70 3.52
C HIS A 131 22.13 -2.35 4.40
N LEU A 132 22.79 -1.22 4.07
CA LEU A 132 23.85 -0.62 4.87
C LEU A 132 23.32 0.63 5.56
N SER A 133 23.34 0.66 6.89
CA SER A 133 23.04 1.87 7.66
C SER A 133 24.33 2.68 7.89
N PRO A 134 24.31 4.00 7.64
CA PRO A 134 25.45 4.86 7.94
C PRO A 134 25.70 5.03 9.44
N ASP A 135 24.68 4.85 10.26
CA ASP A 135 24.78 5.01 11.72
C ASP A 135 24.89 3.64 12.35
N SER A 136 25.95 3.20 12.89
CA SER A 136 26.22 1.99 13.68
C SER A 136 25.01 1.16 14.23
N ILE A 137 23.82 1.35 13.66
CA ILE A 137 22.60 0.61 13.96
C ILE A 137 22.67 -0.68 13.16
N THR A 138 22.70 -1.81 13.85
CA THR A 138 22.61 -3.12 13.22
C THR A 138 21.30 -3.20 12.42
N PRO A 139 21.35 -3.47 11.09
CA PRO A 139 20.13 -3.68 10.31
C PRO A 139 19.30 -4.82 10.90
N LEU A 140 17.98 -4.71 10.78
CA LEU A 140 17.07 -5.79 11.16
C LEU A 140 17.41 -7.07 10.35
N ASP A 141 17.67 -8.18 11.02
CA ASP A 141 17.72 -9.48 10.37
C ASP A 141 16.28 -9.90 10.00
N LEU A 142 15.96 -9.76 8.71
CA LEU A 142 14.62 -10.04 8.20
C LEU A 142 14.27 -11.52 8.34
N ALA A 143 15.23 -12.43 8.14
CA ALA A 143 14.98 -13.86 8.21
C ALA A 143 14.69 -14.29 9.64
N GLN A 144 15.51 -13.83 10.58
CA GLN A 144 15.30 -14.07 12.02
C GLN A 144 13.95 -13.49 12.45
N PHE A 145 13.63 -12.24 12.05
CA PHE A 145 12.37 -11.60 12.41
C PHE A 145 11.16 -12.37 11.88
N CYS A 146 11.18 -12.78 10.60
CA CYS A 146 10.09 -13.58 10.03
C CYS A 146 9.90 -14.93 10.74
N GLN A 147 10.98 -15.54 11.21
CA GLN A 147 10.94 -16.81 11.93
C GLN A 147 10.42 -16.66 13.37
N GLU A 148 10.76 -15.57 14.05
CA GLU A 148 10.39 -15.33 15.45
C GLU A 148 8.96 -14.79 15.63
N MET A 149 8.41 -14.11 14.62
CA MET A 149 7.08 -13.54 14.71
C MET A 149 5.99 -14.63 14.68
N PRO A 150 5.01 -14.59 15.60
CA PRO A 150 3.91 -15.57 15.64
C PRO A 150 2.86 -15.35 14.55
N MET A 151 2.92 -14.23 13.81
CA MET A 151 2.06 -13.90 12.70
C MET A 151 2.87 -13.78 11.41
N PRO A 152 2.24 -13.92 10.22
CA PRO A 152 2.91 -13.73 8.95
C PRO A 152 3.46 -12.30 8.79
N VAL A 153 4.61 -12.19 8.11
CA VAL A 153 5.32 -10.93 7.85
C VAL A 153 5.43 -10.71 6.34
N ALA A 154 4.84 -9.64 5.83
CA ALA A 154 5.04 -9.15 4.47
C ALA A 154 6.23 -8.19 4.42
N LEU A 155 7.09 -8.32 3.40
CA LEU A 155 8.32 -7.54 3.28
C LEU A 155 8.31 -6.66 2.03
N GLY A 156 8.82 -5.45 2.10
CA GLY A 156 9.02 -4.54 0.98
C GLY A 156 9.27 -3.08 1.40
N ASN A 157 9.60 -2.26 0.42
CA ASN A 157 9.35 -2.49 -1.00
C ASN A 157 10.64 -2.85 -1.75
N CYS A 158 10.47 -3.60 -2.82
CA CYS A 158 11.51 -3.93 -3.78
C CYS A 158 11.00 -3.73 -5.21
N VAL A 159 11.88 -3.85 -6.22
CA VAL A 159 11.54 -3.65 -7.64
C VAL A 159 12.32 -4.54 -8.60
N THR A 160 13.12 -5.49 -8.10
CA THR A 160 13.95 -6.37 -8.92
C THR A 160 13.77 -7.83 -8.53
N TYR A 161 14.00 -8.70 -9.50
CA TYR A 161 13.97 -10.16 -9.33
C TYR A 161 14.81 -10.63 -8.12
N ASP A 162 16.11 -10.25 -8.08
CA ASP A 162 17.05 -10.74 -7.07
C ASP A 162 16.62 -10.33 -5.64
N VAL A 163 16.16 -9.08 -5.47
CA VAL A 163 15.71 -8.61 -4.16
C VAL A 163 14.42 -9.31 -3.77
N ALA A 164 13.45 -9.46 -4.67
CA ALA A 164 12.21 -10.19 -4.39
C ALA A 164 12.51 -11.64 -3.97
N LEU A 165 13.38 -12.34 -4.71
CA LEU A 165 13.81 -13.70 -4.38
C LEU A 165 14.49 -13.76 -3.00
N SER A 166 15.34 -12.79 -2.67
CA SER A 166 15.99 -12.73 -1.35
C SER A 166 15.01 -12.54 -0.20
N LEU A 167 13.97 -11.71 -0.40
CA LEU A 167 12.91 -11.50 0.60
C LEU A 167 12.03 -12.76 0.77
N MET A 168 11.73 -13.49 -0.30
CA MET A 168 11.03 -14.78 -0.23
C MET A 168 11.84 -15.81 0.56
N LYS A 169 13.14 -15.91 0.28
CA LYS A 169 14.08 -16.79 1.01
C LYS A 169 14.23 -16.39 2.49
N ALA A 170 14.05 -15.13 2.82
CA ALA A 170 14.03 -14.64 4.20
C ALA A 170 12.71 -14.98 4.95
N GLY A 171 11.74 -15.64 4.30
CA GLY A 171 10.50 -16.08 4.94
C GLY A 171 9.33 -15.09 4.82
N ALA A 172 9.38 -14.19 3.85
CA ALA A 172 8.26 -13.28 3.58
C ALA A 172 6.97 -14.04 3.33
N ALA A 173 5.87 -13.60 3.93
CA ALA A 173 4.52 -14.09 3.65
C ALA A 173 3.89 -13.42 2.41
N ALA A 174 4.45 -12.29 1.99
CA ALA A 174 4.17 -11.58 0.75
C ALA A 174 5.31 -10.62 0.44
N VAL A 175 5.51 -10.26 -0.82
CA VAL A 175 6.49 -9.25 -1.24
C VAL A 175 5.79 -8.02 -1.81
N MET A 176 6.10 -6.83 -1.24
CA MET A 176 5.56 -5.56 -1.68
C MET A 176 6.46 -4.97 -2.77
N VAL A 177 5.86 -4.68 -3.93
CA VAL A 177 6.60 -4.27 -5.13
C VAL A 177 6.24 -2.85 -5.56
N GLY A 178 7.23 -1.98 -5.56
CA GLY A 178 7.09 -0.60 -6.01
C GLY A 178 7.97 0.37 -5.23
N ILE A 179 8.82 1.13 -5.92
CA ILE A 179 9.62 2.21 -5.33
C ILE A 179 9.31 3.49 -6.10
N GLY A 180 8.68 4.42 -5.38
CA GLY A 180 8.41 5.75 -5.89
C GLY A 180 7.28 5.93 -6.91
N PRO A 181 6.34 4.98 -7.17
CA PRO A 181 5.29 5.20 -8.14
C PRO A 181 4.14 6.05 -7.58
N GLY A 182 3.98 6.14 -6.26
CA GLY A 182 2.86 6.84 -5.60
C GLY A 182 2.89 8.36 -5.78
N ALA A 183 1.72 8.98 -5.85
CA ALA A 183 1.56 10.43 -6.07
C ALA A 183 2.26 11.28 -5.00
N ALA A 184 2.27 10.85 -3.75
CA ALA A 184 2.92 11.55 -2.63
C ALA A 184 4.42 11.21 -2.50
N CYS A 185 4.93 10.23 -3.26
CA CYS A 185 6.31 9.78 -3.14
C CYS A 185 7.27 10.67 -3.95
N THR A 186 8.38 11.04 -3.33
CA THR A 186 9.45 11.84 -3.95
C THR A 186 10.73 11.06 -4.22
N SER A 187 10.77 9.77 -3.87
CA SER A 187 11.98 8.93 -3.89
C SER A 187 12.68 8.90 -5.25
N ARG A 188 11.93 8.81 -6.36
CA ARG A 188 12.52 8.77 -7.70
C ARG A 188 13.28 10.04 -8.05
N GLY A 189 12.71 11.20 -7.69
CA GLY A 189 13.35 12.49 -7.94
C GLY A 189 14.47 12.82 -6.96
N VAL A 190 14.36 12.40 -5.70
CA VAL A 190 15.31 12.74 -4.63
C VAL A 190 16.47 11.75 -4.55
N LEU A 191 16.19 10.44 -4.68
CA LEU A 191 17.19 9.39 -4.53
C LEU A 191 17.66 8.79 -5.86
N GLY A 192 16.95 9.06 -6.97
CA GLY A 192 17.25 8.45 -8.27
C GLY A 192 16.97 6.96 -8.34
N VAL A 193 16.19 6.41 -7.38
CA VAL A 193 15.87 4.99 -7.29
C VAL A 193 14.41 4.75 -7.67
N GLY A 194 14.18 3.79 -8.56
CA GLY A 194 12.84 3.39 -9.00
C GLY A 194 12.85 2.66 -10.33
N VAL A 195 11.83 1.84 -10.55
CA VAL A 195 11.58 1.09 -11.79
C VAL A 195 10.12 1.33 -12.19
N PRO A 196 9.77 1.43 -13.48
CA PRO A 196 8.37 1.48 -13.92
C PRO A 196 7.57 0.32 -13.34
N GLN A 197 6.37 0.58 -12.82
CA GLN A 197 5.63 -0.38 -11.99
C GLN A 197 5.33 -1.71 -12.72
N ALA A 198 4.93 -1.66 -13.99
CA ALA A 198 4.65 -2.87 -14.76
C ALA A 198 5.90 -3.76 -14.89
N THR A 199 7.07 -3.15 -15.16
CA THR A 199 8.36 -3.87 -15.23
C THR A 199 8.73 -4.47 -13.88
N ALA A 200 8.62 -3.69 -12.79
CA ALA A 200 8.95 -4.16 -11.45
C ALA A 200 8.06 -5.35 -11.02
N VAL A 201 6.75 -5.28 -11.34
CA VAL A 201 5.81 -6.37 -11.03
C VAL A 201 6.17 -7.62 -11.82
N ALA A 202 6.43 -7.51 -13.13
CA ALA A 202 6.78 -8.65 -13.97
C ALA A 202 8.10 -9.32 -13.50
N ASP A 203 9.12 -8.54 -13.19
CA ASP A 203 10.40 -9.04 -12.66
C ASP A 203 10.22 -9.80 -11.33
N CYS A 204 9.48 -9.20 -10.39
CA CYS A 204 9.25 -9.82 -9.08
C CYS A 204 8.31 -11.03 -9.17
N ALA A 205 7.35 -11.03 -10.11
CA ALA A 205 6.49 -12.19 -10.36
C ALA A 205 7.28 -13.37 -10.93
N ALA A 206 8.25 -13.12 -11.83
CA ALA A 206 9.17 -14.16 -12.29
C ALA A 206 9.96 -14.78 -11.12
N ALA A 207 10.46 -13.96 -10.20
CA ALA A 207 11.14 -14.46 -9.00
C ALA A 207 10.22 -15.34 -8.11
N ARG A 208 8.93 -14.96 -7.98
CA ARG A 208 7.92 -15.76 -7.28
C ARG A 208 7.73 -17.12 -7.95
N ASP A 209 7.60 -17.14 -9.27
CA ASP A 209 7.34 -18.37 -10.02
C ASP A 209 8.52 -19.35 -9.91
N ASP A 210 9.75 -18.84 -10.06
CA ASP A 210 10.96 -19.64 -9.87
C ASP A 210 11.08 -20.14 -8.42
N TYR A 211 10.83 -19.27 -7.43
CA TYR A 211 10.85 -19.65 -6.02
C TYR A 211 9.79 -20.72 -5.70
N ALA A 212 8.59 -20.59 -6.26
CA ALA A 212 7.52 -21.57 -6.07
C ALA A 212 7.88 -22.93 -6.72
N GLN A 213 8.52 -22.92 -7.88
CA GLN A 213 8.99 -24.13 -8.54
C GLN A 213 10.10 -24.84 -7.75
N GLU A 214 11.04 -24.08 -7.20
CA GLU A 214 12.17 -24.63 -6.43
C GLU A 214 11.77 -25.11 -5.02
N SER A 215 10.95 -24.33 -4.30
CA SER A 215 10.65 -24.54 -2.87
C SER A 215 9.29 -25.21 -2.61
N GLY A 216 8.38 -25.21 -3.58
CA GLY A 216 6.97 -25.57 -3.40
C GLY A 216 6.14 -24.51 -2.68
N ASN A 217 6.70 -23.35 -2.31
CA ASN A 217 6.03 -22.28 -1.57
C ASN A 217 5.69 -21.11 -2.48
N TYR A 218 4.41 -20.78 -2.59
CA TYR A 218 3.93 -19.63 -3.34
C TYR A 218 3.85 -18.38 -2.45
N ILE A 219 4.64 -17.37 -2.74
CA ILE A 219 4.69 -16.10 -2.00
C ILE A 219 4.06 -14.99 -2.86
N PRO A 220 2.89 -14.45 -2.49
CA PRO A 220 2.18 -13.49 -3.34
C PRO A 220 2.96 -12.19 -3.51
N ILE A 221 2.86 -11.62 -4.73
CA ILE A 221 3.38 -10.30 -5.11
C ILE A 221 2.25 -9.27 -5.00
N VAL A 222 2.47 -8.22 -4.23
CA VAL A 222 1.54 -7.10 -4.08
C VAL A 222 2.13 -5.86 -4.75
N ALA A 223 1.50 -5.38 -5.83
CA ALA A 223 1.91 -4.15 -6.50
C ALA A 223 1.49 -2.94 -5.65
N ASP A 224 2.46 -2.16 -5.18
CA ASP A 224 2.23 -1.03 -4.25
C ASP A 224 2.53 0.31 -4.90
N GLY A 225 1.49 1.16 -4.95
CA GLY A 225 1.55 2.55 -5.35
C GLY A 225 1.41 2.82 -6.85
N GLY A 226 1.01 4.05 -7.17
CA GLY A 226 0.87 4.54 -8.53
C GLY A 226 -0.40 4.08 -9.27
N LEU A 227 -1.29 3.38 -8.60
CA LEU A 227 -2.53 2.85 -9.15
C LEU A 227 -3.69 3.75 -8.73
N VAL A 228 -4.43 4.27 -9.71
CA VAL A 228 -5.52 5.24 -9.47
C VAL A 228 -6.85 4.70 -9.97
N THR A 229 -6.85 3.93 -11.05
CA THR A 229 -8.05 3.45 -11.73
C THR A 229 -8.17 1.93 -11.69
N GLY A 230 -9.37 1.42 -11.95
CA GLY A 230 -9.57 -0.02 -12.11
C GLY A 230 -8.72 -0.61 -13.24
N GLY A 231 -8.49 0.16 -14.32
CA GLY A 231 -7.59 -0.26 -15.42
C GLY A 231 -6.13 -0.41 -14.98
N ASP A 232 -5.65 0.40 -14.05
CA ASP A 232 -4.30 0.25 -13.49
C ASP A 232 -4.16 -1.03 -12.67
N ILE A 233 -5.20 -1.35 -11.87
CA ILE A 233 -5.27 -2.61 -11.12
C ILE A 233 -5.24 -3.81 -12.08
N CYS A 234 -6.06 -3.78 -13.13
CA CYS A 234 -6.11 -4.85 -14.12
C CYS A 234 -4.73 -5.08 -14.78
N LYS A 235 -4.05 -4.01 -15.17
CA LYS A 235 -2.71 -4.08 -15.76
C LYS A 235 -1.69 -4.69 -14.79
N CYS A 236 -1.73 -4.31 -13.51
CA CYS A 236 -0.81 -4.90 -12.52
C CYS A 236 -1.06 -6.40 -12.31
N ILE A 237 -2.32 -6.83 -12.23
CA ILE A 237 -2.64 -8.27 -12.15
C ILE A 237 -2.15 -8.99 -13.41
N ALA A 238 -2.41 -8.45 -14.60
CA ALA A 238 -1.93 -9.02 -15.87
C ALA A 238 -0.40 -9.10 -15.97
N CYS A 239 0.32 -8.19 -15.30
CA CYS A 239 1.79 -8.24 -15.19
C CYS A 239 2.29 -9.23 -14.13
N GLY A 240 1.41 -9.95 -13.44
CA GLY A 240 1.77 -11.02 -12.49
C GLY A 240 1.54 -10.69 -11.02
N ALA A 241 0.98 -9.53 -10.66
CA ALA A 241 0.63 -9.25 -9.26
C ALA A 241 -0.53 -10.15 -8.80
N ASP A 242 -0.50 -10.57 -7.54
CA ASP A 242 -1.57 -11.32 -6.87
C ASP A 242 -2.58 -10.41 -6.19
N GLY A 243 -2.15 -9.21 -5.86
CA GLY A 243 -2.94 -8.15 -5.28
C GLY A 243 -2.30 -6.80 -5.46
N VAL A 244 -3.00 -5.75 -5.05
CA VAL A 244 -2.52 -4.38 -5.17
C VAL A 244 -2.68 -3.63 -3.85
N MET A 245 -1.75 -2.71 -3.56
CA MET A 245 -1.87 -1.76 -2.45
C MET A 245 -2.04 -0.35 -3.03
N ILE A 246 -3.12 0.33 -2.63
CA ILE A 246 -3.50 1.63 -3.18
C ILE A 246 -3.78 2.67 -2.10
N GLY A 247 -3.39 3.91 -2.34
CA GLY A 247 -3.59 5.04 -1.42
C GLY A 247 -4.60 6.06 -1.93
N SER A 248 -4.28 6.75 -3.04
CA SER A 248 -5.07 7.86 -3.57
C SER A 248 -6.56 7.54 -3.81
N PRO A 249 -6.94 6.38 -4.37
CA PRO A 249 -8.36 6.05 -4.53
C PRO A 249 -9.10 5.99 -3.19
N PHE A 250 -8.51 5.38 -2.17
CA PHE A 250 -9.16 5.30 -0.86
C PHE A 250 -9.11 6.61 -0.07
N ALA A 251 -8.11 7.47 -0.29
CA ALA A 251 -8.09 8.82 0.29
C ALA A 251 -9.28 9.68 -0.18
N ARG A 252 -9.91 9.33 -1.32
CA ARG A 252 -11.11 9.98 -1.86
C ARG A 252 -12.41 9.53 -1.20
N ALA A 253 -12.37 8.50 -0.35
CA ALA A 253 -13.55 8.04 0.37
C ALA A 253 -13.97 9.06 1.44
N ALA A 254 -15.28 9.24 1.62
CA ALA A 254 -15.83 10.09 2.66
C ALA A 254 -15.43 9.61 4.08
N GLU A 255 -15.17 8.31 4.22
CA GLU A 255 -14.74 7.66 5.44
C GLU A 255 -13.24 7.81 5.72
N ALA A 256 -12.44 8.22 4.73
CA ALA A 256 -11.00 8.34 4.87
C ALA A 256 -10.60 9.42 5.90
N PRO A 257 -9.65 9.12 6.81
CA PRO A 257 -9.28 10.04 7.88
C PRO A 257 -8.61 11.34 7.37
N GLY A 258 -8.06 11.34 6.16
CA GLY A 258 -7.34 12.47 5.58
C GLY A 258 -8.20 13.58 4.97
N ARG A 259 -9.55 13.48 5.01
CA ARG A 259 -10.49 14.49 4.48
C ARG A 259 -10.18 14.90 3.03
N GLY A 260 -9.89 13.92 2.17
CA GLY A 260 -9.51 14.16 0.77
C GLY A 260 -8.03 14.46 0.55
N TYR A 261 -7.22 14.40 1.60
CA TYR A 261 -5.76 14.55 1.50
C TYR A 261 -5.04 13.25 1.88
N HIS A 262 -3.88 13.02 1.28
CA HIS A 262 -2.91 12.05 1.78
C HIS A 262 -1.47 12.55 1.59
N TRP A 263 -0.52 11.92 2.28
CA TRP A 263 0.90 12.30 2.27
C TRP A 263 1.78 11.08 2.49
N GLY A 264 3.07 11.19 2.09
CA GLY A 264 4.03 10.12 2.24
C GLY A 264 4.35 9.79 3.70
N MET A 265 4.57 8.50 3.99
CA MET A 265 4.84 7.98 5.33
C MET A 265 6.27 7.47 5.53
N ALA A 266 7.01 7.23 4.46
CA ALA A 266 8.31 6.55 4.48
C ALA A 266 9.51 7.45 4.86
N THR A 267 9.30 8.54 5.58
CA THR A 267 10.39 9.44 5.99
C THR A 267 11.09 8.90 7.24
N PRO A 268 12.41 8.70 7.21
CA PRO A 268 13.14 8.08 8.31
C PRO A 268 13.28 8.97 9.56
N SER A 269 13.14 10.27 9.42
CA SER A 269 13.27 11.25 10.51
C SER A 269 12.15 12.28 10.49
N PRO A 270 11.61 12.68 11.66
CA PRO A 270 10.62 13.77 11.75
C PRO A 270 11.17 15.13 11.31
N LEU A 271 12.50 15.30 11.30
CA LEU A 271 13.16 16.54 10.84
C LEU A 271 13.17 16.69 9.33
N LEU A 272 12.89 15.61 8.58
CA LEU A 272 12.82 15.63 7.12
C LEU A 272 11.37 15.86 6.64
N PRO A 273 11.17 16.47 5.47
CA PRO A 273 9.83 16.56 4.87
C PRO A 273 9.22 15.16 4.63
N ARG A 274 7.93 15.00 4.94
CA ARG A 274 7.18 13.76 4.77
C ARG A 274 6.51 13.62 3.41
N GLY A 275 7.25 13.80 2.35
CA GLY A 275 6.65 13.78 1.01
C GLY A 275 5.64 14.91 0.80
N THR A 276 4.97 14.90 -0.33
CA THR A 276 4.02 15.95 -0.70
C THR A 276 2.63 15.61 -0.17
N ARG A 277 1.92 16.61 0.38
CA ARG A 277 0.48 16.48 0.64
C ARG A 277 -0.25 16.61 -0.70
N ILE A 278 -0.96 15.55 -1.04
CA ILE A 278 -1.76 15.46 -2.26
C ILE A 278 -3.21 15.72 -1.90
N ASP A 279 -3.83 16.65 -2.60
CA ASP A 279 -5.26 16.89 -2.57
C ASP A 279 -5.91 16.04 -3.67
N VAL A 280 -6.72 15.08 -3.27
CA VAL A 280 -7.47 14.21 -4.19
C VAL A 280 -8.97 14.47 -4.11
N GLY A 281 -9.39 15.31 -3.17
CA GLY A 281 -10.79 15.58 -2.86
C GLY A 281 -11.54 14.35 -2.33
N THR A 282 -12.80 14.55 -1.97
CA THR A 282 -13.73 13.46 -1.62
C THR A 282 -14.69 13.26 -2.78
N THR A 283 -14.77 12.04 -3.33
CA THR A 283 -15.56 11.76 -4.54
C THR A 283 -16.70 10.76 -4.33
N GLY A 284 -16.71 10.03 -3.22
CA GLY A 284 -17.77 9.07 -2.93
C GLY A 284 -17.56 8.36 -1.59
N THR A 285 -18.40 7.37 -1.31
CA THR A 285 -18.21 6.48 -0.17
C THR A 285 -17.17 5.41 -0.49
N LEU A 286 -16.60 4.76 0.53
CA LEU A 286 -15.71 3.63 0.38
C LEU A 286 -16.34 2.51 -0.47
N GLU A 287 -17.62 2.23 -0.26
CA GLU A 287 -18.36 1.22 -1.01
C GLU A 287 -18.48 1.58 -2.49
N GLN A 288 -18.79 2.84 -2.82
CA GLN A 288 -18.85 3.32 -4.20
C GLN A 288 -17.50 3.20 -4.92
N ILE A 289 -16.43 3.55 -4.24
CA ILE A 289 -15.06 3.45 -4.79
C ILE A 289 -14.68 1.99 -5.02
N LEU A 290 -14.96 1.11 -4.07
CA LEU A 290 -14.52 -0.27 -4.12
C LEU A 290 -15.46 -1.17 -4.95
N ARG A 291 -16.78 -1.12 -4.69
CA ARG A 291 -17.79 -2.03 -5.25
C ARG A 291 -18.80 -1.37 -6.18
N GLY A 292 -18.90 -0.03 -6.14
CA GLY A 292 -19.86 0.71 -6.94
C GLY A 292 -21.23 0.90 -6.26
N PRO A 293 -22.22 1.42 -6.97
CA PRO A 293 -22.15 1.77 -8.39
C PRO A 293 -21.24 2.98 -8.67
N ALA A 294 -20.57 2.99 -9.83
CA ALA A 294 -19.74 4.11 -10.24
C ALA A 294 -20.62 5.33 -10.55
N GLN A 295 -20.21 6.49 -10.04
CA GLN A 295 -20.84 7.79 -10.35
C GLN A 295 -19.90 8.70 -11.16
N LEU A 296 -18.65 8.28 -11.35
CA LEU A 296 -17.65 8.95 -12.17
C LEU A 296 -17.25 8.06 -13.34
N ASP A 297 -16.92 8.70 -14.45
CA ASP A 297 -16.56 8.08 -15.73
C ASP A 297 -15.03 7.97 -15.96
N ASP A 298 -14.24 8.25 -14.91
CA ASP A 298 -12.78 8.32 -14.95
C ASP A 298 -12.06 7.03 -14.45
N GLY A 299 -12.83 5.98 -14.15
CA GLY A 299 -12.30 4.68 -13.70
C GLY A 299 -11.87 4.63 -12.23
N THR A 300 -12.13 5.68 -11.44
CA THR A 300 -11.75 5.75 -10.01
C THR A 300 -12.81 5.16 -9.07
N HIS A 301 -14.01 4.89 -9.56
CA HIS A 301 -15.08 4.20 -8.86
C HIS A 301 -15.28 2.78 -9.35
N ASN A 302 -15.86 1.93 -8.47
CA ASN A 302 -16.14 0.53 -8.78
C ASN A 302 -14.91 -0.27 -9.23
N LEU A 303 -13.83 -0.16 -8.46
CA LEU A 303 -12.53 -0.78 -8.78
C LEU A 303 -12.65 -2.30 -8.95
N LEU A 304 -13.43 -2.97 -8.09
CA LEU A 304 -13.70 -4.41 -8.21
C LEU A 304 -14.48 -4.76 -9.47
N GLY A 305 -15.49 -3.95 -9.81
CA GLY A 305 -16.27 -4.12 -11.03
C GLY A 305 -15.41 -4.01 -12.29
N ALA A 306 -14.47 -3.06 -12.31
CA ALA A 306 -13.52 -2.92 -13.41
C ALA A 306 -12.65 -4.17 -13.56
N LEU A 307 -12.12 -4.74 -12.45
CA LEU A 307 -11.35 -5.97 -12.48
C LEU A 307 -12.19 -7.15 -12.99
N ARG A 308 -13.40 -7.33 -12.46
CA ARG A 308 -14.32 -8.41 -12.89
C ARG A 308 -14.68 -8.30 -14.37
N THR A 309 -14.96 -7.09 -14.84
CA THR A 309 -15.29 -6.85 -16.25
C THR A 309 -14.10 -7.13 -17.16
N SER A 310 -12.90 -6.70 -16.76
CA SER A 310 -11.66 -6.97 -17.50
C SER A 310 -11.38 -8.47 -17.57
N MET A 311 -11.46 -9.19 -16.46
CA MET A 311 -11.31 -10.65 -16.42
C MET A 311 -12.31 -11.34 -17.35
N GLY A 312 -13.59 -10.96 -17.29
CA GLY A 312 -14.64 -11.52 -18.15
C GLY A 312 -14.39 -11.24 -19.63
N THR A 313 -13.94 -10.02 -19.97
CA THR A 313 -13.61 -9.62 -21.36
C THR A 313 -12.43 -10.43 -21.92
N LEU A 314 -11.46 -10.74 -21.08
CA LEU A 314 -10.25 -11.48 -21.46
C LEU A 314 -10.40 -13.01 -21.30
N GLY A 315 -11.56 -13.50 -20.82
CA GLY A 315 -11.85 -14.91 -20.62
C GLY A 315 -11.19 -15.52 -19.37
N ALA A 316 -10.63 -14.70 -18.47
CA ALA A 316 -10.00 -15.17 -17.24
C ALA A 316 -11.04 -15.42 -16.14
N LYS A 317 -11.07 -16.65 -15.59
CA LYS A 317 -12.02 -17.07 -14.55
C LYS A 317 -11.56 -16.78 -13.12
N ASN A 318 -10.26 -16.58 -12.95
CA ASN A 318 -9.61 -16.31 -11.67
C ASN A 318 -8.36 -15.42 -11.88
N LEU A 319 -7.74 -14.98 -10.78
CA LEU A 319 -6.56 -14.11 -10.85
C LEU A 319 -5.37 -14.76 -11.53
N HIS A 320 -5.18 -16.06 -11.33
CA HIS A 320 -4.08 -16.79 -11.97
C HIS A 320 -4.23 -16.83 -13.50
N GLU A 321 -5.43 -17.04 -14.00
CA GLU A 321 -5.69 -16.94 -15.45
C GLU A 321 -5.53 -15.51 -15.97
N MET A 322 -5.89 -14.49 -15.16
CA MET A 322 -5.65 -13.09 -15.50
C MET A 322 -4.16 -12.72 -15.57
N GLN A 323 -3.31 -13.38 -14.81
CA GLN A 323 -1.84 -13.23 -14.87
C GLN A 323 -1.22 -13.87 -16.13
N GLN A 324 -1.97 -14.66 -16.87
CA GLN A 324 -1.51 -15.31 -18.10
C GLN A 324 -1.97 -14.60 -19.38
N VAL A 325 -2.72 -13.50 -19.27
CA VAL A 325 -3.17 -12.74 -20.45
C VAL A 325 -2.02 -11.95 -21.07
N ASP A 326 -2.04 -11.83 -22.39
CA ASP A 326 -1.03 -11.07 -23.12
C ASP A 326 -1.07 -9.58 -22.78
N VAL A 327 0.10 -9.00 -22.51
CA VAL A 327 0.29 -7.57 -22.29
C VAL A 327 1.17 -7.00 -23.39
N VAL A 328 0.70 -5.94 -24.05
CA VAL A 328 1.42 -5.25 -25.12
C VAL A 328 1.99 -3.93 -24.59
N ILE A 329 3.27 -3.71 -24.80
CA ILE A 329 3.91 -2.42 -24.53
C ILE A 329 3.67 -1.48 -25.71
N ALA A 330 2.91 -0.41 -25.47
CA ALA A 330 2.69 0.64 -26.46
C ALA A 330 3.71 1.77 -26.26
N PRO A 331 4.57 2.06 -27.24
CA PRO A 331 5.58 3.11 -27.11
C PRO A 331 4.98 4.52 -27.13
N SER A 332 3.71 4.67 -27.59
CA SER A 332 2.99 5.92 -27.62
C SER A 332 1.48 5.68 -27.51
N LEU A 333 0.79 6.54 -26.76
CA LEU A 333 -0.68 6.57 -26.62
C LEU A 333 -1.34 7.64 -27.52
N LEU A 334 -0.61 8.28 -28.41
CA LEU A 334 -1.10 9.38 -29.25
C LEU A 334 -2.28 8.98 -30.15
N THR A 335 -2.44 7.69 -30.42
CA THR A 335 -3.50 7.16 -31.32
C THR A 335 -4.78 6.74 -30.61
N GLU A 336 -4.87 6.84 -29.27
CA GLU A 336 -6.03 6.33 -28.52
C GLU A 336 -7.30 7.20 -28.58
N GLY A 337 -7.34 8.26 -29.37
CA GLY A 337 -8.53 9.12 -29.46
C GLY A 337 -8.86 9.94 -28.20
N LYS A 338 -8.04 9.85 -27.15
CA LYS A 338 -8.25 10.58 -25.88
C LYS A 338 -7.97 12.08 -25.98
N VAL A 339 -7.51 12.58 -27.11
CA VAL A 339 -7.25 14.00 -27.38
C VAL A 339 -8.45 14.89 -27.03
N TYR A 340 -9.65 14.46 -27.41
CA TYR A 340 -10.87 15.21 -27.12
C TYR A 340 -11.23 15.17 -25.63
N GLN A 341 -11.08 14.03 -24.97
CA GLN A 341 -11.30 13.92 -23.53
C GLN A 341 -10.34 14.82 -22.74
N LYS A 342 -9.06 14.83 -23.10
CA LYS A 342 -8.04 15.71 -22.50
C LYS A 342 -8.35 17.19 -22.74
N ALA A 343 -8.70 17.56 -23.96
CA ALA A 343 -9.02 18.96 -24.31
C ALA A 343 -10.25 19.48 -23.55
N GLN A 344 -11.20 18.62 -23.24
CA GLN A 344 -12.43 18.97 -22.53
C GLN A 344 -12.37 18.65 -21.02
N GLN A 345 -11.28 18.07 -20.53
CA GLN A 345 -11.13 17.61 -19.15
C GLN A 345 -12.25 16.67 -18.68
N LEU A 346 -12.63 15.73 -19.55
CA LEU A 346 -13.69 14.75 -19.32
C LEU A 346 -13.13 13.33 -19.26
N GLY A 347 -13.87 12.42 -18.60
CA GLY A 347 -13.54 11.00 -18.54
C GLY A 347 -12.11 10.75 -18.12
N MET A 348 -11.38 9.91 -18.86
CA MET A 348 -9.97 9.60 -18.62
C MET A 348 -8.99 10.74 -18.95
N GLY A 349 -9.47 11.89 -19.38
CA GLY A 349 -8.67 13.07 -19.71
C GLY A 349 -8.60 14.12 -18.59
N LYS A 350 -9.17 13.82 -17.42
CA LYS A 350 -9.14 14.71 -16.24
C LYS A 350 -7.76 14.75 -15.60
#